data_54a78246a36d86ca336b414429ec9cf5
#
_entry.id   54a78246a36d86ca336b414429ec9cf5
#
_cell.length_a   1.000
_cell.length_b   1.000
_cell.length_c   1.000
_cell.angle_alpha   90.00
_cell.angle_beta   90.00
_cell.angle_gamma   90.00
#
_symmetry.space_group_name_H-M   'P 1'
#
loop_
_entity.id
_entity.type
_entity.pdbx_description
1 polymer ?
#
loop_
_entity_poly.entity_id
_entity_poly.type
_entity_poly.pdbx_seq_one_letter_code
_entity_poly.pdbx_strand_id
1 'polypeptide(L)'
;MNKIIEICVVDDEPIVCNRLKPMLEKSGCRVEIFTDSKASLERLSEKKFDILITDLKMKPPDGIELLHFTRNAYPETRVIFITGFATTDTARDALKGGAVDFIAKPFHMSQLRDLVLKISAEIQQGQQ
;
A
#
# COMPACT_ATOMS: atom_id res chain seq x y z
N MET A 1 10.12 7.83 21.36
CA MET A 1 10.33 8.11 19.94
C MET A 1 9.36 7.31 19.09
N ASN A 2 8.87 7.91 18.03
CA ASN A 2 8.00 7.20 17.09
C ASN A 2 8.82 6.26 16.21
N LYS A 3 8.26 5.10 15.91
CA LYS A 3 8.89 4.20 14.95
C LYS A 3 8.86 4.81 13.55
N ILE A 4 9.81 4.42 12.72
CA ILE A 4 9.81 4.78 11.31
C ILE A 4 8.82 3.86 10.58
N ILE A 5 7.90 4.45 9.85
CA ILE A 5 6.88 3.69 9.11
C ILE A 5 7.51 3.08 7.85
N GLU A 6 7.32 1.79 7.66
CA GLU A 6 7.84 1.04 6.53
C GLU A 6 6.73 0.72 5.56
N ILE A 7 6.93 1.11 4.30
CA ILE A 7 5.91 1.03 3.25
C ILE A 7 6.41 0.17 2.09
N CYS A 8 5.57 -0.77 1.66
CA CYS A 8 5.78 -1.52 0.44
C CYS A 8 4.83 -0.98 -0.63
N VAL A 9 5.36 -0.59 -1.78
CA VAL A 9 4.58 -0.09 -2.92
C VAL A 9 4.69 -1.09 -4.06
N VAL A 10 3.55 -1.53 -4.58
CA VAL A 10 3.49 -2.49 -5.68
C VAL A 10 2.64 -1.90 -6.81
N ASP A 11 3.25 -1.64 -7.94
CA ASP A 11 2.54 -1.12 -9.12
C ASP A 11 3.36 -1.47 -10.36
N ASP A 12 2.75 -2.11 -11.34
CA ASP A 12 3.45 -2.53 -12.56
C ASP A 12 3.82 -1.37 -13.48
N GLU A 13 3.37 -0.16 -13.15
CA GLU A 13 3.79 1.06 -13.84
C GLU A 13 5.00 1.68 -13.12
N PRO A 14 6.22 1.59 -13.68
CA PRO A 14 7.41 2.11 -12.99
C PRO A 14 7.32 3.59 -12.64
N ILE A 15 6.63 4.38 -13.47
CA ILE A 15 6.50 5.82 -13.22
C ILE A 15 5.77 6.10 -11.90
N VAL A 16 4.78 5.27 -11.57
CA VAL A 16 4.04 5.42 -10.30
C VAL A 16 4.97 5.14 -9.13
N CYS A 17 5.69 4.03 -9.14
CA CYS A 17 6.66 3.69 -8.10
C CYS A 17 7.72 4.76 -7.95
N ASN A 18 8.26 5.26 -9.06
CA ASN A 18 9.33 6.25 -9.05
C ASN A 18 8.88 7.62 -8.54
N ARG A 19 7.58 7.92 -8.63
CA ARG A 19 7.03 9.16 -8.08
C ARG A 19 6.65 9.01 -6.61
N LEU A 20 6.15 7.85 -6.22
CA LEU A 20 5.72 7.63 -4.84
C LEU A 20 6.89 7.51 -3.87
N LYS A 21 7.96 6.83 -4.27
CA LYS A 21 9.07 6.57 -3.36
C LYS A 21 9.69 7.86 -2.78
N PRO A 22 10.12 8.84 -3.60
CA PRO A 22 10.71 10.05 -3.02
C PRO A 22 9.72 10.87 -2.21
N MET A 23 8.45 10.89 -2.60
CA MET A 23 7.43 11.63 -1.86
C MET A 23 7.24 11.05 -0.45
N LEU A 24 7.16 9.72 -0.37
CA LEU A 24 6.96 9.03 0.92
C LEU A 24 8.22 9.09 1.78
N GLU A 25 9.40 8.99 1.18
CA GLU A 25 10.65 9.13 1.91
C GLU A 25 10.82 10.53 2.49
N LYS A 26 10.40 11.54 1.75
CA LYS A 26 10.37 12.92 2.26
C LYS A 26 9.46 13.08 3.48
N SER A 27 8.43 12.23 3.57
CA SER A 27 7.51 12.23 4.71
C SER A 27 8.05 11.45 5.90
N GLY A 28 9.27 10.95 5.82
CA GLY A 28 9.92 10.25 6.91
C GLY A 28 9.74 8.73 6.91
N CYS A 29 9.21 8.17 5.83
CA CYS A 29 8.97 6.73 5.73
C CYS A 29 10.13 6.02 5.04
N ARG A 30 10.29 4.72 5.32
CA ARG A 30 11.14 3.83 4.54
C ARG A 30 10.27 3.15 3.51
N VAL A 31 10.74 3.10 2.25
CA VAL A 31 9.91 2.65 1.14
C VAL A 31 10.67 1.64 0.29
N GLU A 32 10.03 0.49 0.04
CA GLU A 32 10.47 -0.46 -0.97
C GLU A 32 9.44 -0.48 -2.08
N ILE A 33 9.89 -0.43 -3.33
CA ILE A 33 8.99 -0.42 -4.49
C ILE A 33 9.19 -1.68 -5.33
N PHE A 34 8.10 -2.18 -5.88
CA PHE A 34 8.08 -3.37 -6.72
C PHE A 34 7.20 -3.11 -7.95
N THR A 35 7.77 -3.36 -9.13
CA THR A 35 7.00 -3.35 -10.37
C THR A 35 6.58 -4.76 -10.77
N ASP A 36 7.14 -5.77 -10.12
CA ASP A 36 6.78 -7.18 -10.28
C ASP A 36 6.08 -7.67 -9.01
N SER A 37 4.82 -8.03 -9.14
CA SER A 37 4.02 -8.45 -7.98
C SER A 37 4.51 -9.76 -7.37
N LYS A 38 5.11 -10.65 -8.17
CA LYS A 38 5.70 -11.89 -7.62
C LYS A 38 6.85 -11.56 -6.67
N ALA A 39 7.71 -10.64 -7.07
CA ALA A 39 8.82 -10.20 -6.22
C ALA A 39 8.30 -9.55 -4.93
N SER A 40 7.21 -8.78 -5.02
CA SER A 40 6.61 -8.18 -3.84
C SER A 40 6.05 -9.23 -2.88
N LEU A 41 5.43 -10.28 -3.41
CA LEU A 41 4.90 -11.35 -2.57
C LEU A 41 6.03 -12.09 -1.84
N GLU A 42 7.14 -12.37 -2.52
CA GLU A 42 8.31 -12.97 -1.89
C GLU A 42 8.82 -12.08 -0.75
N ARG A 43 8.90 -10.78 -0.99
CA ARG A 43 9.36 -9.85 0.04
C ARG A 43 8.39 -9.78 1.22
N LEU A 44 7.10 -9.76 0.95
CA LEU A 44 6.07 -9.77 2.00
C LEU A 44 6.11 -11.06 2.84
N SER A 45 6.54 -12.17 2.26
CA SER A 45 6.69 -13.42 3.02
C SER A 45 7.88 -13.38 3.97
N GLU A 46 8.83 -12.48 3.74
CA GLU A 46 10.04 -12.35 4.55
C GLU A 46 9.97 -11.21 5.57
N LYS A 47 9.15 -10.20 5.30
CA LYS A 47 9.16 -8.97 6.09
C LYS A 47 7.76 -8.40 6.26
N LYS A 48 7.45 -7.98 7.48
CA LYS A 48 6.24 -7.23 7.79
C LYS A 48 6.46 -5.74 7.45
N PHE A 49 5.54 -5.16 6.69
CA PHE A 49 5.48 -3.71 6.46
C PHE A 49 4.32 -3.13 7.27
N ASP A 50 4.41 -1.85 7.55
CA ASP A 50 3.32 -1.14 8.25
C ASP A 50 2.19 -0.81 7.30
N ILE A 51 2.54 -0.46 6.05
CA ILE A 51 1.57 -0.08 5.02
C ILE A 51 1.94 -0.77 3.71
N LEU A 52 0.95 -1.35 3.06
CA LEU A 52 1.07 -1.87 1.70
C LEU A 52 0.22 -1.00 0.79
N ILE A 53 0.85 -0.40 -0.22
CA ILE A 53 0.16 0.35 -1.26
C ILE A 53 0.28 -0.46 -2.53
N THR A 54 -0.83 -0.88 -3.11
CA THR A 54 -0.79 -1.75 -4.28
C THR A 54 -1.83 -1.37 -5.32
N ASP A 55 -1.49 -1.55 -6.60
CA ASP A 55 -2.49 -1.52 -7.65
C ASP A 55 -3.38 -2.75 -7.53
N LEU A 56 -4.61 -2.63 -8.02
CA LEU A 56 -5.59 -3.71 -8.00
C LEU A 56 -5.35 -4.71 -9.12
N LYS A 57 -5.16 -4.22 -10.34
CA LYS A 57 -5.03 -5.04 -11.55
C LYS A 57 -3.58 -5.12 -11.99
N MET A 58 -2.99 -6.32 -11.86
CA MET A 58 -1.63 -6.63 -12.28
C MET A 58 -1.59 -8.08 -12.72
N LYS A 59 -0.50 -8.50 -13.37
CA LYS A 59 -0.25 -9.93 -13.58
C LYS A 59 -0.24 -10.63 -12.22
N PRO A 60 -0.75 -11.87 -12.14
CA PRO A 60 -0.81 -12.58 -10.84
C PRO A 60 0.55 -12.66 -10.14
N PRO A 61 0.57 -12.51 -8.81
CA PRO A 61 -0.58 -12.22 -7.94
C PRO A 61 -1.08 -10.78 -8.11
N ASP A 62 -2.40 -10.61 -8.18
CA ASP A 62 -2.99 -9.27 -8.28
C ASP A 62 -3.12 -8.61 -6.90
N GLY A 63 -3.67 -7.39 -6.87
CA GLY A 63 -3.79 -6.64 -5.63
C GLY A 63 -4.67 -7.32 -4.58
N ILE A 64 -5.72 -8.00 -5.01
CA ILE A 64 -6.61 -8.73 -4.09
C ILE A 64 -5.87 -9.92 -3.47
N GLU A 65 -5.07 -10.63 -4.25
CA GLU A 65 -4.28 -11.74 -3.73
C GLU A 65 -3.23 -11.24 -2.72
N LEU A 66 -2.60 -10.10 -3.01
CA LEU A 66 -1.66 -9.48 -2.07
C LEU A 66 -2.38 -9.06 -0.77
N LEU A 67 -3.59 -8.53 -0.89
CA LEU A 67 -4.41 -8.16 0.27
C LEU A 67 -4.69 -9.39 1.14
N HIS A 68 -5.15 -10.48 0.53
CA HIS A 68 -5.46 -11.71 1.27
C HIS A 68 -4.23 -12.28 1.97
N PHE A 69 -3.09 -12.33 1.26
CA PHE A 69 -1.85 -12.80 1.87
C PHE A 69 -1.49 -11.93 3.08
N THR A 70 -1.51 -10.62 2.90
CA THR A 70 -1.10 -9.66 3.93
C THR A 70 -2.04 -9.72 5.14
N ARG A 71 -3.35 -9.81 4.91
CA ARG A 71 -4.32 -9.92 6.01
C ARG A 71 -4.13 -11.19 6.83
N ASN A 72 -3.76 -12.29 6.17
CA ASN A 72 -3.53 -13.56 6.88
C ASN A 72 -2.20 -13.56 7.63
N ALA A 73 -1.14 -13.05 7.01
CA ALA A 73 0.20 -13.08 7.60
C ALA A 73 0.42 -11.94 8.62
N TYR A 74 -0.10 -10.76 8.33
CA TYR A 74 0.14 -9.55 9.11
C TYR A 74 -1.16 -8.76 9.26
N PRO A 75 -2.07 -9.17 10.16
CA PRO A 75 -3.37 -8.51 10.29
C PRO A 75 -3.31 -7.01 10.59
N GLU A 76 -2.19 -6.52 11.14
CA GLU A 76 -2.02 -5.13 11.50
C GLU A 76 -1.56 -4.25 10.33
N THR A 77 -1.05 -4.85 9.26
CA THR A 77 -0.60 -4.09 8.10
C THR A 77 -1.79 -3.42 7.41
N ARG A 78 -1.68 -2.11 7.20
CA ARG A 78 -2.72 -1.31 6.56
C ARG A 78 -2.54 -1.38 5.05
N VAL A 79 -3.58 -1.75 4.33
CA VAL A 79 -3.53 -1.90 2.86
C VAL A 79 -4.33 -0.80 2.20
N ILE A 80 -3.68 -0.10 1.26
CA ILE A 80 -4.29 0.96 0.45
C ILE A 80 -4.22 0.53 -1.00
N PHE A 81 -5.35 0.56 -1.71
CA PHE A 81 -5.36 0.34 -3.15
C PHE A 81 -5.24 1.65 -3.91
N ILE A 82 -4.43 1.65 -4.98
CA ILE A 82 -4.37 2.72 -5.97
C ILE A 82 -4.61 2.09 -7.33
N THR A 83 -5.61 2.53 -8.08
CA THR A 83 -5.92 1.86 -9.34
C THR A 83 -6.70 2.72 -10.31
N GLY A 84 -6.48 2.49 -11.62
CA GLY A 84 -7.31 3.04 -12.69
C GLY A 84 -8.62 2.29 -12.88
N PHE A 85 -8.81 1.17 -12.19
CA PHE A 85 -10.01 0.34 -12.27
C PHE A 85 -10.94 0.59 -11.08
N ALA A 86 -11.08 1.85 -10.68
CA ALA A 86 -11.90 2.23 -9.54
C ALA A 86 -13.38 2.25 -9.94
N THR A 87 -14.09 1.19 -9.62
CA THR A 87 -15.55 1.12 -9.73
C THR A 87 -16.13 0.97 -8.33
N THR A 88 -17.45 1.20 -8.21
CA THR A 88 -18.14 0.99 -6.92
C THR A 88 -17.94 -0.45 -6.43
N ASP A 89 -18.03 -1.41 -7.34
CA ASP A 89 -17.91 -2.82 -6.97
C ASP A 89 -16.49 -3.18 -6.54
N THR A 90 -15.46 -2.72 -7.28
CA THR A 90 -14.07 -3.01 -6.92
C THR A 90 -13.68 -2.35 -5.60
N ALA A 91 -14.13 -1.11 -5.38
CA ALA A 91 -13.87 -0.42 -4.11
C ALA A 91 -14.54 -1.15 -2.94
N ARG A 92 -15.79 -1.58 -3.13
CA ARG A 92 -16.53 -2.33 -2.10
C ARG A 92 -15.82 -3.63 -1.75
N ASP A 93 -15.40 -4.39 -2.76
CA ASP A 93 -14.72 -5.67 -2.56
C ASP A 93 -13.39 -5.48 -1.83
N ALA A 94 -12.63 -4.45 -2.20
CA ALA A 94 -11.36 -4.14 -1.54
C ALA A 94 -11.57 -3.82 -0.06
N LEU A 95 -12.55 -2.97 0.26
CA LEU A 95 -12.83 -2.58 1.64
C LEU A 95 -13.38 -3.76 2.45
N LYS A 96 -14.23 -4.59 1.86
CA LYS A 96 -14.71 -5.82 2.51
C LYS A 96 -13.57 -6.78 2.81
N GLY A 97 -12.56 -6.85 1.95
CA GLY A 97 -11.38 -7.69 2.13
C GLY A 97 -10.43 -7.17 3.21
N GLY A 98 -10.67 -5.98 3.74
CA GLY A 98 -9.89 -5.41 4.82
C GLY A 98 -8.94 -4.29 4.42
N ALA A 99 -9.01 -3.78 3.18
CA ALA A 99 -8.27 -2.58 2.80
C ALA A 99 -8.80 -1.39 3.59
N VAL A 100 -7.89 -0.48 3.98
CA VAL A 100 -8.30 0.70 4.77
C VAL A 100 -8.75 1.83 3.88
N ASP A 101 -8.31 1.89 2.64
CA ASP A 101 -8.76 2.90 1.69
C ASP A 101 -8.49 2.49 0.25
N PHE A 102 -9.04 3.28 -0.67
CA PHE A 102 -9.02 3.01 -2.10
C PHE A 102 -8.94 4.35 -2.83
N ILE A 103 -7.87 4.55 -3.59
CA ILE A 103 -7.64 5.80 -4.33
C ILE A 103 -7.65 5.53 -5.83
N ALA A 104 -8.47 6.27 -6.56
CA ALA A 104 -8.59 6.14 -8.01
C ALA A 104 -7.46 6.91 -8.72
N LYS A 105 -6.88 6.30 -9.75
CA LYS A 105 -5.96 6.99 -10.67
C LYS A 105 -6.77 7.73 -11.73
N PRO A 106 -6.36 8.90 -12.18
CA PRO A 106 -5.22 9.67 -11.69
C PRO A 106 -5.53 10.35 -10.36
N PHE A 107 -4.52 10.52 -9.52
CA PHE A 107 -4.66 11.18 -8.22
C PHE A 107 -3.53 12.19 -8.02
N HIS A 108 -3.74 13.15 -7.10
CA HIS A 108 -2.67 14.07 -6.71
C HIS A 108 -1.79 13.40 -5.66
N MET A 109 -0.48 13.64 -5.74
CA MET A 109 0.48 13.10 -4.75
C MET A 109 0.11 13.52 -3.33
N SER A 110 -0.41 14.75 -3.15
CA SER A 110 -0.84 15.22 -1.83
C SER A 110 -1.98 14.38 -1.24
N GLN A 111 -2.86 13.86 -2.07
CA GLN A 111 -3.97 13.01 -1.61
C GLN A 111 -3.44 11.74 -0.93
N LEU A 112 -2.50 11.05 -1.58
CA LEU A 112 -1.92 9.85 -1.02
C LEU A 112 -1.01 10.17 0.16
N ARG A 113 -0.21 11.24 0.07
CA ARG A 113 0.64 11.67 1.16
C ARG A 113 -0.18 11.92 2.43
N ASP A 114 -1.27 12.66 2.32
CA ASP A 114 -2.09 13.02 3.48
C ASP A 114 -2.73 11.77 4.11
N LEU A 115 -3.17 10.82 3.28
CA LEU A 115 -3.70 9.55 3.77
C LEU A 115 -2.63 8.74 4.50
N VAL A 116 -1.43 8.65 3.92
CA VAL A 116 -0.32 7.92 4.55
C VAL A 116 0.08 8.57 5.87
N LEU A 117 0.13 9.91 5.94
CA LEU A 117 0.46 10.61 7.19
C LEU A 117 -0.59 10.34 8.27
N LYS A 118 -1.87 10.33 7.90
CA LYS A 118 -2.96 10.00 8.83
C LYS A 118 -2.81 8.59 9.38
N ILE A 119 -2.59 7.61 8.49
CA ILE A 119 -2.45 6.21 8.89
C ILE A 119 -1.18 6.02 9.72
N SER A 120 -0.08 6.67 9.34
CA SER A 120 1.18 6.63 10.07
C SER A 120 1.00 7.11 11.51
N ALA A 121 0.26 8.20 11.69
CA ALA A 121 -0.04 8.73 13.03
C ALA A 121 -0.84 7.72 13.86
N GLU A 122 -1.81 7.06 13.26
CA GLU A 122 -2.59 6.02 13.94
C GLU A 122 -1.71 4.86 14.39
N ILE A 123 -0.82 4.40 13.52
CA ILE A 123 0.10 3.31 13.82
C ILE A 123 1.03 3.71 14.96
N GLN A 124 1.59 4.91 14.91
CA GLN A 124 2.53 5.40 15.92
C GLN A 124 1.84 5.58 17.27
N GLN A 125 0.60 6.00 17.30
CA GLN A 125 -0.19 6.10 18.54
C GLN A 125 -0.41 4.72 19.16
N GLY A 126 -0.62 3.70 18.35
CA GLY A 126 -0.77 2.33 18.82
C GLY A 126 0.49 1.73 19.43
N GLN A 127 1.63 2.40 19.32
CA GLN A 127 2.90 1.95 19.91
C GLN A 127 3.11 2.42 21.34
N GLN A 128 2.22 3.20 21.89
CA GLN A 128 2.34 3.75 23.23
C GLN A 128 1.99 2.75 24.34
#